data_8692472f11861f0fc3a7eae4a50ab36d
#
_entry.id   8692472f11861f0fc3a7eae4a50ab36d
#
_cell.length_a   1.000
_cell.length_b   1.000
_cell.length_c   1.000
_cell.angle_alpha   90.00
_cell.angle_beta   90.00
_cell.angle_gamma   90.00
#
_symmetry.space_group_name_H-M   'P 1'
#
loop_
_entity.id
_entity.type
_entity.pdbx_description
1 polymer ?
#
loop_
_entity_poly.entity_id
_entity_poly.type
_entity_poly.pdbx_seq_one_letter_code
_entity_poly.pdbx_strand_id
1 'polypeptide(L)'
;MRAMPPRKPAPPDAPSPDLLAQWAALMGVDLNDPKERLVFHAACQFAEHGFDAVTTREICNAAGTNPGAIHYHFGDKDGLYREVLRRPIQQMNEAFAGFDHPDLSLPEALDRFLAPFLTMNHGEGPNPMRLYLRELMDPSEVFMQAVSTHIGPNHHALTRLLARHIGVAQPDTAVHQLAFALCAMAHDYCLSRPFMDALTPGLLDDDPELLAVRRRIVGWGVALVAAERAARASTTSS
;
A
#
# COMPACT_ATOMS: atom_id res chain seq x y z
N MET A 1 36.66 -22.49 -31.46
CA MET A 1 35.20 -22.21 -31.43
C MET A 1 34.85 -21.73 -30.03
N ARG A 2 34.60 -20.42 -29.86
CA ARG A 2 34.10 -19.84 -28.57
C ARG A 2 32.59 -20.04 -28.57
N ALA A 3 32.09 -20.75 -27.57
CA ALA A 3 30.66 -20.93 -27.37
C ALA A 3 30.01 -19.53 -27.09
N MET A 4 28.95 -19.22 -27.84
CA MET A 4 28.12 -18.03 -27.59
C MET A 4 27.48 -18.15 -26.19
N PRO A 5 27.48 -17.08 -25.39
CA PRO A 5 26.74 -17.10 -24.12
C PRO A 5 25.24 -17.33 -24.36
N PRO A 6 24.55 -17.98 -23.45
CA PRO A 6 23.12 -18.21 -23.58
C PRO A 6 22.38 -16.87 -23.70
N ARG A 7 21.46 -16.77 -24.68
CA ARG A 7 20.56 -15.63 -24.83
C ARG A 7 19.78 -15.46 -23.53
N LYS A 8 19.82 -14.22 -22.98
CA LYS A 8 18.87 -13.82 -21.94
C LYS A 8 17.46 -14.18 -22.39
N PRO A 9 16.62 -14.79 -21.53
CA PRO A 9 15.22 -15.01 -21.87
C PRO A 9 14.59 -13.67 -22.29
N ALA A 10 13.75 -13.70 -23.31
CA ALA A 10 12.98 -12.54 -23.72
C ALA A 10 12.20 -12.02 -22.50
N PRO A 11 12.09 -10.70 -22.33
CA PRO A 11 11.21 -10.16 -21.29
C PRO A 11 9.79 -10.71 -21.52
N PRO A 12 9.02 -10.97 -20.44
CA PRO A 12 7.61 -11.30 -20.58
C PRO A 12 6.96 -10.25 -21.48
N ASP A 13 6.05 -10.70 -22.34
CA ASP A 13 5.41 -9.85 -23.36
C ASP A 13 5.00 -8.53 -22.75
N ALA A 14 5.41 -7.41 -23.39
CA ALA A 14 5.07 -6.08 -22.94
C ALA A 14 3.54 -5.99 -22.79
N PRO A 15 3.03 -5.40 -21.69
CA PRO A 15 1.60 -5.31 -21.45
C PRO A 15 0.89 -4.63 -22.61
N SER A 16 -0.31 -5.10 -22.96
CA SER A 16 -1.07 -4.53 -24.05
C SER A 16 -1.38 -3.05 -23.80
N PRO A 17 -1.53 -2.21 -24.84
CA PRO A 17 -1.91 -0.80 -24.69
C PRO A 17 -3.16 -0.60 -23.84
N ASP A 18 -4.15 -1.49 -23.97
CA ASP A 18 -5.41 -1.44 -23.20
C ASP A 18 -5.17 -1.70 -21.71
N LEU A 19 -4.29 -2.63 -21.39
CA LEU A 19 -3.91 -2.94 -20.01
C LEU A 19 -3.14 -1.77 -19.38
N LEU A 20 -2.21 -1.15 -20.13
CA LEU A 20 -1.52 0.06 -19.69
C LEU A 20 -2.49 1.23 -19.42
N ALA A 21 -3.49 1.41 -20.30
CA ALA A 21 -4.51 2.44 -20.12
C ALA A 21 -5.39 2.19 -18.88
N GLN A 22 -5.77 0.95 -18.62
CA GLN A 22 -6.49 0.58 -17.40
C GLN A 22 -5.67 0.88 -16.14
N TRP A 23 -4.38 0.53 -16.13
CA TRP A 23 -3.50 0.80 -15.00
C TRP A 23 -3.27 2.30 -14.77
N ALA A 24 -3.11 3.06 -15.86
CA ALA A 24 -2.99 4.51 -15.78
C ALA A 24 -4.25 5.15 -15.17
N ALA A 25 -5.43 4.68 -15.58
CA ALA A 25 -6.70 5.14 -15.02
C ALA A 25 -6.81 4.83 -13.51
N LEU A 26 -6.42 3.61 -13.09
CA LEU A 26 -6.38 3.22 -11.67
C LEU A 26 -5.41 4.07 -10.84
N MET A 27 -4.29 4.48 -11.43
CA MET A 27 -3.29 5.34 -10.79
C MET A 27 -3.63 6.83 -10.89
N GLY A 28 -4.74 7.21 -11.55
CA GLY A 28 -5.10 8.60 -11.82
C GLY A 28 -4.07 9.35 -12.67
N VAL A 29 -3.44 8.66 -13.63
CA VAL A 29 -2.35 9.17 -14.48
C VAL A 29 -2.89 9.54 -15.85
N ASP A 30 -2.62 10.78 -16.32
CA ASP A 30 -2.87 11.17 -17.70
C ASP A 30 -1.68 10.79 -18.59
N LEU A 31 -1.83 9.73 -19.38
CA LEU A 31 -0.78 9.29 -20.31
C LEU A 31 -0.53 10.26 -21.47
N ASN A 32 -1.32 11.31 -21.66
CA ASN A 32 -1.05 12.37 -22.62
C ASN A 32 0.00 13.36 -22.09
N ASP A 33 0.14 13.49 -20.76
CA ASP A 33 1.18 14.30 -20.14
C ASP A 33 2.53 13.55 -20.11
N PRO A 34 3.60 14.07 -20.69
CA PRO A 34 4.93 13.44 -20.65
C PRO A 34 5.47 13.21 -19.24
N LYS A 35 5.17 14.11 -18.30
CA LYS A 35 5.56 13.99 -16.90
C LYS A 35 4.85 12.82 -16.23
N GLU A 36 3.56 12.69 -16.48
CA GLU A 36 2.73 11.62 -15.97
C GLU A 36 3.15 10.26 -16.53
N ARG A 37 3.47 10.19 -17.84
CA ARG A 37 4.03 8.96 -18.43
C ARG A 37 5.32 8.50 -17.75
N LEU A 38 6.22 9.43 -17.42
CA LEU A 38 7.45 9.09 -16.70
C LEU A 38 7.14 8.46 -15.35
N VAL A 39 6.23 9.04 -14.58
CA VAL A 39 5.83 8.50 -13.26
C VAL A 39 5.21 7.11 -13.42
N PHE A 40 4.32 6.94 -14.40
CA PHE A 40 3.66 5.66 -14.65
C PHE A 40 4.66 4.56 -15.03
N HIS A 41 5.51 4.79 -16.03
CA HIS A 41 6.49 3.80 -16.47
C HIS A 41 7.56 3.54 -15.41
N ALA A 42 7.93 4.54 -14.62
CA ALA A 42 8.80 4.36 -13.47
C ALA A 42 8.17 3.46 -12.42
N ALA A 43 6.90 3.71 -12.06
CA ALA A 43 6.16 2.88 -11.10
C ALA A 43 6.12 1.41 -11.54
N CYS A 44 5.80 1.15 -12.82
CA CYS A 44 5.80 -0.20 -13.39
C CYS A 44 7.17 -0.88 -13.26
N GLN A 45 8.23 -0.21 -13.72
CA GLN A 45 9.57 -0.77 -13.72
C GLN A 45 10.15 -0.96 -12.32
N PHE A 46 9.94 -0.01 -11.41
CA PHE A 46 10.38 -0.13 -10.03
C PHE A 46 9.63 -1.25 -9.28
N ALA A 47 8.34 -1.42 -9.53
CA ALA A 47 7.57 -2.52 -8.95
C ALA A 47 8.07 -3.89 -9.42
N GLU A 48 8.48 -4.00 -10.68
CA GLU A 48 8.94 -5.26 -11.27
C GLU A 48 10.40 -5.58 -10.93
N HIS A 49 11.30 -4.60 -11.07
CA HIS A 49 12.75 -4.83 -11.02
C HIS A 49 13.42 -4.23 -9.78
N GLY A 50 12.75 -3.36 -9.03
CA GLY A 50 13.29 -2.59 -7.92
C GLY A 50 14.01 -1.31 -8.36
N PHE A 51 14.25 -0.44 -7.38
CA PHE A 51 14.84 0.87 -7.63
C PHE A 51 16.22 0.77 -8.28
N ASP A 52 17.15 -0.02 -7.71
CA ASP A 52 18.54 -0.06 -8.14
C ASP A 52 18.75 -0.60 -9.55
N ALA A 53 17.96 -1.60 -9.94
CA ALA A 53 18.12 -2.28 -11.23
C ALA A 53 17.62 -1.47 -12.43
N VAL A 54 16.79 -0.46 -12.23
CA VAL A 54 16.15 0.35 -13.28
C VAL A 54 16.96 1.60 -13.56
N THR A 55 17.21 1.88 -14.84
CA THR A 55 17.91 3.10 -15.27
C THR A 55 16.95 4.18 -15.74
N THR A 56 17.34 5.45 -15.60
CA THR A 56 16.58 6.60 -16.13
C THR A 56 16.36 6.52 -17.63
N ARG A 57 17.33 5.93 -18.36
CA ARG A 57 17.22 5.74 -19.81
C ARG A 57 16.12 4.74 -20.19
N GLU A 58 16.00 3.64 -19.46
CA GLU A 58 14.95 2.65 -19.68
C GLU A 58 13.57 3.26 -19.42
N ILE A 59 13.42 4.04 -18.33
CA ILE A 59 12.17 4.74 -18.02
C ILE A 59 11.80 5.73 -19.13
N CYS A 60 12.75 6.58 -19.56
CA CYS A 60 12.51 7.54 -20.64
C CYS A 60 12.11 6.86 -21.95
N ASN A 61 12.78 5.76 -22.30
CA ASN A 61 12.47 4.99 -23.50
C ASN A 61 11.03 4.40 -23.43
N ALA A 62 10.65 3.82 -22.31
CA ALA A 62 9.30 3.29 -22.09
C ALA A 62 8.23 4.39 -22.13
N ALA A 63 8.54 5.55 -21.56
CA ALA A 63 7.63 6.70 -21.54
C ALA A 63 7.58 7.48 -22.89
N GLY A 64 8.39 7.12 -23.87
CA GLY A 64 8.50 7.84 -25.14
C GLY A 64 8.96 9.29 -24.96
N THR A 65 9.89 9.53 -24.02
CA THR A 65 10.46 10.85 -23.72
C THR A 65 11.96 10.90 -23.99
N ASN A 66 12.52 12.11 -24.02
CA ASN A 66 13.97 12.25 -24.16
C ASN A 66 14.70 11.93 -22.83
N PRO A 67 15.99 11.53 -22.87
CA PRO A 67 16.74 11.17 -21.68
C PRO A 67 16.89 12.27 -20.62
N GLY A 68 16.74 13.55 -21.02
CA GLY A 68 16.82 14.69 -20.09
C GLY A 68 15.52 15.01 -19.38
N ALA A 69 14.40 14.35 -19.75
CA ALA A 69 13.09 14.67 -19.20
C ALA A 69 12.99 14.38 -17.69
N ILE A 70 13.62 13.31 -17.20
CA ILE A 70 13.65 13.00 -15.76
C ILE A 70 14.38 14.11 -15.01
N HIS A 71 15.55 14.55 -15.53
CA HIS A 71 16.30 15.63 -14.89
C HIS A 71 15.50 16.94 -14.87
N TYR A 72 14.81 17.25 -15.96
CA TYR A 72 13.99 18.46 -16.06
C TYR A 72 12.79 18.46 -15.08
N HIS A 73 12.05 17.35 -14.98
CA HIS A 73 10.82 17.29 -14.18
C HIS A 73 11.03 16.90 -12.72
N PHE A 74 12.07 16.13 -12.41
CA PHE A 74 12.25 15.49 -11.10
C PHE A 74 13.64 15.70 -10.51
N GLY A 75 14.58 16.29 -11.24
CA GLY A 75 15.96 16.49 -10.84
C GLY A 75 16.84 15.26 -11.08
N ASP A 76 16.44 14.11 -10.53
CA ASP A 76 17.16 12.85 -10.64
C ASP A 76 16.21 11.65 -10.53
N LYS A 77 16.79 10.44 -10.46
CA LYS A 77 16.04 9.19 -10.30
C LYS A 77 15.36 9.12 -8.92
N ASP A 78 16.00 9.64 -7.87
CA ASP A 78 15.45 9.68 -6.52
C ASP A 78 14.23 10.61 -6.45
N GLY A 79 14.30 11.76 -7.14
CA GLY A 79 13.17 12.67 -7.25
C GLY A 79 11.97 12.07 -7.97
N LEU A 80 12.21 11.30 -9.03
CA LEU A 80 11.17 10.53 -9.71
C LEU A 80 10.62 9.43 -8.80
N TYR A 81 11.47 8.73 -8.06
CA TYR A 81 11.06 7.68 -7.14
C TYR A 81 10.20 8.23 -5.99
N ARG A 82 10.58 9.39 -5.42
CA ARG A 82 9.74 10.11 -4.44
C ARG A 82 8.34 10.39 -4.97
N GLU A 83 8.24 10.83 -6.24
CA GLU A 83 6.94 11.10 -6.84
C GLU A 83 6.11 9.83 -7.07
N VAL A 84 6.75 8.73 -7.47
CA VAL A 84 6.13 7.41 -7.61
C VAL A 84 5.56 6.92 -6.29
N LEU A 85 6.31 7.05 -5.19
CA LEU A 85 5.86 6.62 -3.85
C LEU A 85 4.80 7.57 -3.25
N ARG A 86 4.92 8.87 -3.51
CA ARG A 86 4.04 9.90 -2.94
C ARG A 86 2.57 9.72 -3.32
N ARG A 87 2.29 9.37 -4.57
CA ARG A 87 0.92 9.30 -5.10
C ARG A 87 0.05 8.25 -4.43
N PRO A 88 0.44 6.97 -4.36
CA PRO A 88 -0.35 5.96 -3.66
C PRO A 88 -0.55 6.31 -2.19
N ILE A 89 0.47 6.87 -1.54
CA ILE A 89 0.40 7.29 -0.14
C ILE A 89 -0.59 8.44 0.03
N GLN A 90 -0.59 9.42 -0.87
CA GLN A 90 -1.55 10.53 -0.83
C GLN A 90 -2.98 10.04 -1.04
N GLN A 91 -3.24 9.19 -2.04
CA GLN A 91 -4.56 8.60 -2.27
C GLN A 91 -5.05 7.80 -1.06
N MET A 92 -4.16 7.04 -0.43
CA MET A 92 -4.46 6.31 0.80
C MET A 92 -4.80 7.26 1.94
N ASN A 93 -4.06 8.37 2.12
CA ASN A 93 -4.33 9.37 3.14
C ASN A 93 -5.70 10.06 2.95
N GLU A 94 -6.06 10.37 1.69
CA GLU A 94 -7.37 10.92 1.36
C GLU A 94 -8.49 9.92 1.68
N ALA A 95 -8.27 8.64 1.42
CA ALA A 95 -9.22 7.57 1.74
C ALA A 95 -9.38 7.34 3.26
N PHE A 96 -8.36 7.65 4.06
CA PHE A 96 -8.44 7.61 5.52
C PHE A 96 -9.09 8.85 6.14
N ALA A 97 -9.38 9.90 5.38
CA ALA A 97 -9.89 11.14 5.94
C ALA A 97 -11.15 10.92 6.79
N GLY A 98 -11.12 11.40 8.04
CA GLY A 98 -12.27 11.39 8.95
C GLY A 98 -12.62 10.02 9.57
N PHE A 99 -11.76 9.00 9.48
CA PHE A 99 -12.02 7.73 10.16
C PHE A 99 -12.02 7.86 11.71
N ASP A 100 -11.29 8.81 12.26
CA ASP A 100 -11.15 9.05 13.70
C ASP A 100 -12.08 10.14 14.24
N HIS A 101 -13.12 10.53 13.47
CA HIS A 101 -14.07 11.55 13.87
C HIS A 101 -14.71 11.20 15.22
N PRO A 102 -14.87 12.16 16.16
CA PRO A 102 -15.36 11.89 17.52
C PRO A 102 -16.76 11.27 17.59
N ASP A 103 -17.62 11.60 16.62
CA ASP A 103 -19.02 11.13 16.58
C ASP A 103 -19.16 9.70 16.07
N LEU A 104 -18.09 9.10 15.54
CA LEU A 104 -18.14 7.72 15.08
C LEU A 104 -18.02 6.74 16.25
N SER A 105 -18.85 5.70 16.22
CA SER A 105 -18.64 4.52 17.06
C SER A 105 -17.35 3.78 16.65
N LEU A 106 -16.79 2.99 17.55
CA LEU A 106 -15.59 2.19 17.24
C LEU A 106 -15.74 1.31 15.99
N PRO A 107 -16.87 0.56 15.80
CA PRO A 107 -17.08 -0.21 14.59
C PRO A 107 -17.05 0.66 13.31
N GLU A 108 -17.71 1.81 13.31
CA GLU A 108 -17.75 2.72 12.16
C GLU A 108 -16.38 3.31 11.86
N ALA A 109 -15.63 3.71 12.88
CA ALA A 109 -14.27 4.21 12.75
C ALA A 109 -13.32 3.16 12.18
N LEU A 110 -13.39 1.92 12.69
CA LEU A 110 -12.60 0.80 12.18
C LEU A 110 -13.00 0.41 10.76
N ASP A 111 -14.30 0.44 10.42
CA ASP A 111 -14.76 0.15 9.07
C ASP A 111 -14.20 1.16 8.05
N ARG A 112 -14.25 2.45 8.37
CA ARG A 112 -13.66 3.50 7.54
C ARG A 112 -12.15 3.38 7.42
N PHE A 113 -11.46 3.04 8.51
CA PHE A 113 -10.02 2.86 8.50
C PHE A 113 -9.59 1.63 7.68
N LEU A 114 -10.32 0.53 7.76
CA LEU A 114 -9.97 -0.72 7.07
C LEU A 114 -10.36 -0.73 5.59
N ALA A 115 -11.36 0.06 5.20
CA ALA A 115 -11.88 0.08 3.83
C ALA A 115 -10.79 0.32 2.77
N PRO A 116 -9.91 1.34 2.87
CA PRO A 116 -8.88 1.60 1.87
C PRO A 116 -7.93 0.43 1.66
N PHE A 117 -7.54 -0.28 2.71
CA PHE A 117 -6.66 -1.45 2.60
C PHE A 117 -7.29 -2.57 1.77
N LEU A 118 -8.57 -2.85 1.99
CA LEU A 118 -9.27 -3.98 1.39
C LEU A 118 -9.86 -3.67 0.01
N THR A 119 -9.95 -2.39 -0.36
CA THR A 119 -10.37 -1.96 -1.70
C THR A 119 -9.20 -1.70 -2.64
N MET A 120 -7.97 -1.61 -2.12
CA MET A 120 -6.76 -1.45 -2.94
C MET A 120 -6.52 -2.71 -3.77
N ASN A 121 -6.81 -2.56 -4.98
CA ASN A 121 -6.83 -3.37 -6.17
C ASN A 121 -6.12 -4.73 -6.16
N HIS A 122 -6.92 -5.74 -6.50
CA HIS A 122 -6.51 -7.13 -6.71
C HIS A 122 -6.30 -7.50 -8.20
N GLY A 123 -6.10 -6.51 -9.10
CA GLY A 123 -5.97 -6.72 -10.55
C GLY A 123 -4.60 -7.24 -10.97
N GLU A 124 -4.56 -7.91 -12.13
CA GLU A 124 -3.32 -8.26 -12.83
C GLU A 124 -2.65 -6.97 -13.33
N GLY A 125 -1.37 -6.77 -13.00
CA GLY A 125 -0.61 -5.64 -13.52
C GLY A 125 0.42 -5.05 -12.55
N PRO A 126 1.12 -3.97 -12.91
CA PRO A 126 2.02 -3.28 -12.02
C PRO A 126 1.20 -2.68 -10.90
N ASN A 127 1.11 -3.44 -9.84
CA ASN A 127 0.38 -3.08 -8.66
C ASN A 127 1.26 -2.16 -7.79
N PRO A 128 0.84 -0.90 -7.50
CA PRO A 128 1.54 -0.04 -6.54
C PRO A 128 1.82 -0.73 -5.21
N MET A 129 0.97 -1.68 -4.83
CA MET A 129 1.16 -2.51 -3.65
C MET A 129 2.44 -3.36 -3.72
N ARG A 130 2.86 -3.84 -4.90
CA ARG A 130 4.13 -4.59 -5.04
C ARG A 130 5.34 -3.71 -4.69
N LEU A 131 5.31 -2.45 -5.09
CA LEU A 131 6.37 -1.50 -4.73
C LEU A 131 6.35 -1.21 -3.22
N TYR A 132 5.18 -0.96 -2.66
CA TYR A 132 4.99 -0.77 -1.22
C TYR A 132 5.48 -1.98 -0.41
N LEU A 133 5.18 -3.20 -0.85
CA LEU A 133 5.65 -4.43 -0.21
C LEU A 133 7.16 -4.60 -0.26
N ARG A 134 7.76 -4.26 -1.39
CA ARG A 134 9.21 -4.29 -1.55
C ARG A 134 9.86 -3.34 -0.56
N GLU A 135 9.31 -2.15 -0.42
CA GLU A 135 9.75 -1.17 0.56
C GLU A 135 9.53 -1.59 2.02
N LEU A 136 8.50 -2.39 2.31
CA LEU A 136 8.33 -2.97 3.66
C LEU A 136 9.40 -4.03 3.98
N MET A 137 9.92 -4.74 2.97
CA MET A 137 10.93 -5.78 3.16
C MET A 137 12.36 -5.22 3.16
N ASP A 138 12.60 -4.20 2.34
CA ASP A 138 13.91 -3.56 2.18
C ASP A 138 13.71 -2.04 1.96
N PRO A 139 13.50 -1.28 3.05
CA PRO A 139 13.06 0.09 2.99
C PRO A 139 14.17 1.04 2.52
N SER A 140 13.88 1.80 1.46
CA SER A 140 14.73 2.91 1.03
C SER A 140 14.64 4.12 1.98
N GLU A 141 15.66 4.98 1.99
CA GLU A 141 15.62 6.24 2.75
C GLU A 141 14.44 7.13 2.31
N VAL A 142 14.12 7.14 1.03
CA VAL A 142 12.99 7.88 0.45
C VAL A 142 11.66 7.37 1.02
N PHE A 143 11.50 6.06 1.10
CA PHE A 143 10.30 5.46 1.69
C PHE A 143 10.20 5.75 3.19
N MET A 144 11.28 5.65 3.93
CA MET A 144 11.29 5.95 5.37
C MET A 144 10.92 7.40 5.67
N GLN A 145 11.35 8.37 4.82
CA GLN A 145 10.89 9.75 4.91
C GLN A 145 9.38 9.86 4.63
N ALA A 146 8.87 9.15 3.62
CA ALA A 146 7.44 9.13 3.32
C ALA A 146 6.61 8.48 4.44
N VAL A 147 7.12 7.42 5.07
CA VAL A 147 6.49 6.79 6.25
C VAL A 147 6.32 7.79 7.38
N SER A 148 7.38 8.51 7.76
CA SER A 148 7.33 9.46 8.87
C SER A 148 6.40 10.64 8.58
N THR A 149 6.40 11.14 7.33
CA THR A 149 5.68 12.37 6.95
C THR A 149 4.22 12.11 6.63
N HIS A 150 3.90 10.98 6.00
CA HIS A 150 2.58 10.72 5.42
C HIS A 150 1.82 9.56 6.08
N ILE A 151 2.50 8.47 6.46
CA ILE A 151 1.85 7.31 7.08
C ILE A 151 1.74 7.51 8.59
N GLY A 152 2.78 8.07 9.22
CA GLY A 152 2.84 8.31 10.66
C GLY A 152 1.62 9.04 11.24
N PRO A 153 1.11 10.11 10.63
CA PRO A 153 -0.10 10.79 11.09
C PRO A 153 -1.32 9.88 11.23
N ASN A 154 -1.56 8.99 10.26
CA ASN A 154 -2.67 8.03 10.29
C ASN A 154 -2.49 6.96 11.37
N HIS A 155 -1.25 6.48 11.57
CA HIS A 155 -0.94 5.56 12.68
C HIS A 155 -1.20 6.24 14.04
N HIS A 156 -0.80 7.49 14.20
CA HIS A 156 -1.05 8.24 15.44
C HIS A 156 -2.57 8.52 15.63
N ALA A 157 -3.32 8.77 14.57
CA ALA A 157 -4.76 8.92 14.65
C ALA A 157 -5.45 7.62 15.09
N LEU A 158 -5.04 6.47 14.50
CA LEU A 158 -5.53 5.16 14.89
C LEU A 158 -5.21 4.83 16.36
N THR A 159 -3.97 5.05 16.79
CA THR A 159 -3.59 4.76 18.18
C THR A 159 -4.34 5.65 19.18
N ARG A 160 -4.59 6.92 18.87
CA ARG A 160 -5.46 7.78 19.70
C ARG A 160 -6.91 7.29 19.74
N LEU A 161 -7.46 6.87 18.59
CA LEU A 161 -8.79 6.26 18.53
C LEU A 161 -8.88 5.03 19.44
N LEU A 162 -7.94 4.12 19.33
CA LEU A 162 -7.88 2.90 20.15
C LEU A 162 -7.72 3.23 21.64
N ALA A 163 -6.79 4.12 21.99
CA ALA A 163 -6.56 4.57 23.37
C ALA A 163 -7.84 5.11 24.01
N ARG A 164 -8.59 5.96 23.29
CA ARG A 164 -9.87 6.50 23.72
C ARG A 164 -10.90 5.39 24.06
N HIS A 165 -11.01 4.38 23.21
CA HIS A 165 -11.96 3.29 23.40
C HIS A 165 -11.50 2.24 24.43
N ILE A 166 -10.21 2.09 24.63
CA ILE A 166 -9.63 1.27 25.71
C ILE A 166 -9.80 1.97 27.07
N GLY A 167 -9.81 3.30 27.09
CA GLY A 167 -9.93 4.10 28.31
C GLY A 167 -8.57 4.53 28.89
N VAL A 168 -7.53 4.67 28.07
CA VAL A 168 -6.21 5.20 28.48
C VAL A 168 -5.99 6.60 27.93
N ALA A 169 -5.27 7.44 28.71
CA ALA A 169 -5.07 8.84 28.37
C ALA A 169 -4.14 9.05 27.16
N GLN A 170 -3.16 8.15 26.99
CA GLN A 170 -2.19 8.20 25.90
C GLN A 170 -1.94 6.78 25.36
N PRO A 171 -1.66 6.64 24.06
CA PRO A 171 -1.23 5.36 23.51
C PRO A 171 0.05 4.88 24.17
N ASP A 172 0.06 3.63 24.59
CA ASP A 172 1.24 2.90 25.09
C ASP A 172 1.63 1.77 24.11
N THR A 173 2.64 0.98 24.48
CA THR A 173 3.16 -0.11 23.64
C THR A 173 2.07 -1.09 23.21
N ALA A 174 1.15 -1.47 24.10
CA ALA A 174 0.08 -2.42 23.78
C ALA A 174 -0.93 -1.83 22.77
N VAL A 175 -1.25 -0.53 22.88
CA VAL A 175 -2.08 0.17 21.91
C VAL A 175 -1.42 0.22 20.53
N HIS A 176 -0.11 0.50 20.47
CA HIS A 176 0.63 0.44 19.20
C HIS A 176 0.67 -0.96 18.59
N GLN A 177 0.88 -2.00 19.41
CA GLN A 177 0.84 -3.40 18.96
C GLN A 177 -0.55 -3.77 18.41
N LEU A 178 -1.63 -3.34 19.07
CA LEU A 178 -2.98 -3.54 18.59
C LEU A 178 -3.24 -2.85 17.24
N ALA A 179 -2.76 -1.62 17.08
CA ALA A 179 -2.85 -0.90 15.81
C ALA A 179 -2.14 -1.64 14.67
N PHE A 180 -0.92 -2.14 14.90
CA PHE A 180 -0.20 -2.97 13.93
C PHE A 180 -0.91 -4.28 13.62
N ALA A 181 -1.52 -4.94 14.63
CA ALA A 181 -2.28 -6.17 14.41
C ALA A 181 -3.50 -5.95 13.51
N LEU A 182 -4.22 -4.84 13.70
CA LEU A 182 -5.35 -4.47 12.82
C LEU A 182 -4.90 -4.23 11.37
N CYS A 183 -3.81 -3.51 11.18
CA CYS A 183 -3.23 -3.30 9.85
C CYS A 183 -2.78 -4.63 9.22
N ALA A 184 -2.12 -5.50 9.99
CA ALA A 184 -1.64 -6.80 9.49
C ALA A 184 -2.78 -7.70 9.03
N MET A 185 -3.91 -7.76 9.78
CA MET A 185 -5.08 -8.52 9.35
C MET A 185 -5.63 -8.05 8.00
N ALA A 186 -5.68 -6.73 7.76
CA ALA A 186 -6.15 -6.20 6.49
C ALA A 186 -5.14 -6.44 5.36
N HIS A 187 -3.85 -6.20 5.62
CA HIS A 187 -2.78 -6.40 4.64
C HIS A 187 -2.73 -7.84 4.13
N ASP A 188 -2.88 -8.83 5.00
CA ASP A 188 -2.74 -10.24 4.60
C ASP A 188 -3.76 -10.64 3.53
N TYR A 189 -5.01 -10.18 3.63
CA TYR A 189 -6.02 -10.41 2.59
C TYR A 189 -5.69 -9.76 1.25
N CYS A 190 -4.91 -8.69 1.25
CA CYS A 190 -4.45 -8.04 0.01
C CYS A 190 -3.24 -8.74 -0.62
N LEU A 191 -2.37 -9.30 0.22
CA LEU A 191 -1.04 -9.76 -0.19
C LEU A 191 -0.99 -11.27 -0.45
N SER A 192 -1.73 -12.03 0.35
CA SER A 192 -1.63 -13.49 0.42
C SER A 192 -2.71 -14.19 -0.40
N ARG A 193 -3.46 -13.48 -1.27
CA ARG A 193 -4.56 -14.07 -2.03
C ARG A 193 -4.18 -15.36 -2.78
N PRO A 194 -3.09 -15.41 -3.57
CA PRO A 194 -2.70 -16.65 -4.24
C PRO A 194 -2.40 -17.79 -3.26
N PHE A 195 -1.89 -17.45 -2.08
CA PHE A 195 -1.61 -18.42 -1.03
C PHE A 195 -2.91 -18.91 -0.36
N MET A 196 -3.85 -18.00 -0.11
CA MET A 196 -5.19 -18.36 0.40
C MET A 196 -5.94 -19.26 -0.56
N ASP A 197 -5.91 -18.95 -1.86
CA ASP A 197 -6.55 -19.75 -2.91
C ASP A 197 -5.93 -21.16 -3.00
N ALA A 198 -4.61 -21.28 -2.79
CA ALA A 198 -3.93 -22.58 -2.76
C ALA A 198 -4.29 -23.42 -1.52
N LEU A 199 -4.46 -22.79 -0.36
CA LEU A 199 -4.80 -23.47 0.89
C LEU A 199 -6.30 -23.76 1.03
N THR A 200 -7.15 -22.84 0.57
CA THR A 200 -8.59 -22.91 0.69
C THR A 200 -9.23 -22.38 -0.60
N PRO A 201 -9.29 -23.22 -1.66
CA PRO A 201 -9.88 -22.81 -2.93
C PRO A 201 -11.30 -22.29 -2.75
N GLY A 202 -11.60 -21.15 -3.37
CA GLY A 202 -12.92 -20.54 -3.31
C GLY A 202 -13.25 -19.74 -2.04
N LEU A 203 -12.29 -19.57 -1.13
CA LEU A 203 -12.50 -18.82 0.14
C LEU A 203 -13.11 -17.43 -0.05
N LEU A 204 -12.75 -16.75 -1.13
CA LEU A 204 -13.12 -15.36 -1.41
C LEU A 204 -13.97 -15.19 -2.67
N ASP A 205 -14.45 -16.29 -3.29
CA ASP A 205 -15.20 -16.24 -4.55
C ASP A 205 -16.52 -15.46 -4.42
N ASP A 206 -17.20 -15.61 -3.28
CA ASP A 206 -18.46 -14.93 -2.98
C ASP A 206 -18.25 -13.52 -2.37
N ASP A 207 -17.02 -13.08 -2.15
CA ASP A 207 -16.67 -11.78 -1.56
C ASP A 207 -15.52 -11.08 -2.31
N PRO A 208 -15.66 -10.83 -3.61
CA PRO A 208 -14.58 -10.29 -4.44
C PRO A 208 -14.12 -8.88 -3.98
N GLU A 209 -15.01 -8.12 -3.34
CA GLU A 209 -14.73 -6.79 -2.79
C GLU A 209 -14.31 -6.85 -1.30
N LEU A 210 -14.14 -8.03 -0.74
CA LEU A 210 -13.76 -8.26 0.66
C LEU A 210 -14.68 -7.58 1.69
N LEU A 211 -15.97 -7.38 1.36
CA LEU A 211 -16.91 -6.71 2.26
C LEU A 211 -17.25 -7.56 3.50
N ALA A 212 -17.40 -8.88 3.33
CA ALA A 212 -17.62 -9.79 4.43
C ALA A 212 -16.36 -9.93 5.30
N VAL A 213 -15.19 -10.00 4.66
CA VAL A 213 -13.88 -9.98 5.34
C VAL A 213 -13.74 -8.71 6.17
N ARG A 214 -14.02 -7.52 5.57
CA ARG A 214 -13.93 -6.23 6.26
C ARG A 214 -14.82 -6.22 7.52
N ARG A 215 -16.09 -6.61 7.41
CA ARG A 215 -17.00 -6.70 8.56
C ARG A 215 -16.48 -7.61 9.65
N ARG A 216 -15.83 -8.71 9.26
CA ARG A 216 -15.26 -9.67 10.21
C ARG A 216 -14.05 -9.10 10.93
N ILE A 217 -13.13 -8.42 10.21
CA ILE A 217 -11.96 -7.75 10.81
C ILE A 217 -12.40 -6.63 11.76
N VAL A 218 -13.43 -5.85 11.39
CA VAL A 218 -14.04 -4.85 12.29
C VAL A 218 -14.53 -5.51 13.58
N GLY A 219 -15.25 -6.63 13.48
CA GLY A 219 -15.74 -7.38 14.65
C GLY A 219 -14.59 -7.87 15.53
N TRP A 220 -13.53 -8.41 14.94
CA TRP A 220 -12.33 -8.82 15.69
C TRP A 220 -11.64 -7.61 16.34
N GLY A 221 -11.52 -6.49 15.64
CA GLY A 221 -10.95 -5.26 16.19
C GLY A 221 -11.71 -4.77 17.42
N VAL A 222 -13.04 -4.75 17.36
CA VAL A 222 -13.90 -4.40 18.51
C VAL A 222 -13.67 -5.35 19.68
N ALA A 223 -13.60 -6.66 19.42
CA ALA A 223 -13.35 -7.67 20.45
C ALA A 223 -11.96 -7.52 21.10
N LEU A 224 -10.93 -7.23 20.30
CA LEU A 224 -9.57 -6.99 20.78
C LEU A 224 -9.48 -5.74 21.67
N VAL A 225 -10.14 -4.65 21.29
CA VAL A 225 -10.23 -3.43 22.09
C VAL A 225 -10.95 -3.72 23.44
N ALA A 226 -12.04 -4.49 23.41
CA ALA A 226 -12.74 -4.88 24.62
C ALA A 226 -11.88 -5.76 25.55
N ALA A 227 -11.13 -6.72 24.98
CA ALA A 227 -10.21 -7.58 25.72
C ALA A 227 -9.10 -6.79 26.39
N GLU A 228 -8.47 -5.84 25.64
CA GLU A 228 -7.41 -4.98 26.16
C GLU A 228 -7.93 -4.10 27.32
N ARG A 229 -9.11 -3.55 27.18
CA ARG A 229 -9.78 -2.78 28.24
C ARG A 229 -10.02 -3.63 29.50
N ALA A 230 -10.52 -4.86 29.34
CA ALA A 230 -10.78 -5.75 30.44
C ALA A 230 -9.50 -6.18 31.19
N ALA A 231 -8.43 -6.49 30.44
CA ALA A 231 -7.12 -6.85 31.01
C ALA A 231 -6.59 -5.74 31.93
N ARG A 232 -6.69 -4.49 31.52
CA ARG A 232 -6.24 -3.33 32.31
C ARG A 232 -7.07 -3.10 33.57
N ALA A 233 -8.38 -3.29 33.50
CA ALA A 233 -9.26 -3.18 34.66
C ALA A 233 -8.88 -4.18 35.76
N SER A 234 -8.50 -5.40 35.36
CA SER A 234 -8.08 -6.46 36.29
C SER A 234 -6.74 -6.12 36.98
N THR A 235 -5.83 -5.47 36.27
CA THR A 235 -4.48 -5.10 36.82
C THR A 235 -4.57 -3.94 37.81
N THR A 236 -5.56 -3.07 37.71
CA THR A 236 -5.74 -1.89 38.59
C THR A 236 -6.40 -2.30 39.93
N SER A 237 -7.00 -3.51 40.01
CA SER A 237 -7.71 -4.02 41.18
C SER A 237 -6.88 -4.95 42.06
N SER A 238 -5.60 -5.18 41.70
CA SER A 238 -4.62 -5.99 42.44
C SER A 238 -3.56 -5.12 43.07
#